data_528d0463ac88064ca73ec5c84cbca737
#
_entry.id   528d0463ac88064ca73ec5c84cbca737
#
_cell.length_a   1.000
_cell.length_b   1.000
_cell.length_c   1.000
_cell.angle_alpha   90.00
_cell.angle_beta   90.00
_cell.angle_gamma   90.00
#
_symmetry.space_group_name_H-M   'P 1'
#
loop_
_entity.id
_entity.type
_entity.pdbx_description
1 polymer ?
#
loop_
_entity_poly.entity_id
_entity_poly.type
_entity_poly.pdbx_seq_one_letter_code
_entity_poly.pdbx_strand_id
1 'polypeptide(L)'
;SSYQERHVRLAHPGGPHPNRPVPISVIAARGPGDRGLHLADRFADRARFAVVSCSNYPNGFFSVYRAVANQADLDFVLHLGDYIYEYGAGEYGNFPERDPQPPHEMVSLSDYRLRHAQYKTDQDLQAVHQQFPMIAVWDDHESTNDSYRDGAENHQPLTEGDWESRKQIAQQAYFEWLPIRPREPGNNSVIYRRFQFGDLLDLTMLDTRLEGRDEQLTIPADPARNSEDRHLISTEQMDFLLDSLSASTSQWRFIGQQVMFAQLNIAELPTLDERSAQLRGNLSAINMDQWDGYAADRLKILNHIDDNRIDNVVILTGDIHTSWASEIYRNPGSLLGDLFDKPLAAELVTPAVTSPGFPDGAAEVAGALIPVVNPHIRYVEAKSRGFILVDVDRQRTQGEFYYAQSIESFDLRGQIDTGKTKVVAVKSGDSRIVEDLPPSRPRALRTAFFHPPVPSSNEVMS
;
A
#
# COMPACT_ATOMS: atom_id res chain seq x y z
N SER A 1 -9.63 8.86 -38.80
CA SER A 1 -8.30 8.84 -38.17
C SER A 1 -8.14 7.53 -37.42
N SER A 2 -7.18 6.74 -37.89
CA SER A 2 -6.89 5.39 -37.44
C SER A 2 -6.28 5.37 -36.05
N TYR A 3 -6.88 4.61 -35.15
CA TYR A 3 -6.32 4.26 -33.86
C TYR A 3 -5.17 3.25 -34.08
N GLN A 4 -3.95 3.60 -33.67
CA GLN A 4 -2.88 2.63 -33.50
C GLN A 4 -2.87 2.15 -32.05
N GLU A 5 -3.20 0.90 -31.82
CA GLU A 5 -2.95 0.19 -30.56
C GLU A 5 -1.43 0.10 -30.35
N ARG A 6 -0.92 0.75 -29.31
CA ARG A 6 0.46 0.59 -28.88
C ARG A 6 0.51 -0.46 -27.78
N HIS A 7 0.94 -1.66 -28.14
CA HIS A 7 1.33 -2.67 -27.16
C HIS A 7 2.64 -2.25 -26.51
N VAL A 8 2.61 -1.99 -25.20
CA VAL A 8 3.82 -1.78 -24.41
C VAL A 8 4.34 -3.15 -23.98
N ARG A 9 5.38 -3.63 -24.63
CA ARG A 9 6.17 -4.78 -24.15
C ARG A 9 7.11 -4.26 -23.07
N LEU A 10 6.95 -4.72 -21.84
CA LEU A 10 7.97 -4.58 -20.82
C LEU A 10 9.12 -5.52 -21.19
N ALA A 11 10.27 -4.94 -21.55
CA ALA A 11 11.48 -5.71 -21.81
C ALA A 11 12.10 -6.12 -20.47
N HIS A 12 12.16 -7.42 -20.19
CA HIS A 12 12.93 -7.96 -19.09
C HIS A 12 14.40 -8.14 -19.51
N PRO A 13 15.38 -7.82 -18.63
CA PRO A 13 16.77 -8.23 -18.81
C PRO A 13 16.97 -9.66 -18.25
N GLY A 14 16.44 -10.65 -18.92
CA GLY A 14 16.63 -12.06 -18.62
C GLY A 14 16.02 -12.89 -19.72
N GLY A 15 16.81 -13.78 -20.31
CA GLY A 15 16.48 -14.53 -21.51
C GLY A 15 15.18 -15.34 -21.41
N PRO A 16 14.61 -15.76 -22.55
CA PRO A 16 13.29 -16.33 -22.63
C PRO A 16 13.22 -17.73 -22.00
N HIS A 17 12.37 -17.89 -21.00
CA HIS A 17 11.84 -19.21 -20.64
C HIS A 17 10.71 -19.57 -21.60
N PRO A 18 10.77 -20.73 -22.31
CA PRO A 18 9.94 -20.99 -23.48
C PRO A 18 8.46 -21.36 -23.20
N ASN A 19 7.95 -21.35 -22.00
CA ASN A 19 6.64 -21.94 -21.69
C ASN A 19 5.72 -21.17 -20.76
N ARG A 20 5.70 -19.82 -20.79
CA ARG A 20 4.60 -19.08 -20.14
C ARG A 20 4.11 -17.93 -21.00
N PRO A 21 2.81 -17.87 -21.32
CA PRO A 21 2.23 -16.68 -21.92
C PRO A 21 2.24 -15.55 -20.90
N VAL A 22 2.75 -14.39 -21.27
CA VAL A 22 2.61 -13.14 -20.53
C VAL A 22 1.26 -12.54 -20.94
N PRO A 23 0.23 -12.58 -20.12
CA PRO A 23 -1.01 -11.90 -20.42
C PRO A 23 -1.07 -10.60 -19.64
N ILE A 24 -0.72 -9.48 -20.25
CA ILE A 24 -1.25 -8.20 -19.77
C ILE A 24 -1.35 -7.25 -20.94
N SER A 25 -2.55 -7.00 -21.38
CA SER A 25 -2.91 -5.80 -22.11
C SER A 25 -3.21 -4.69 -21.11
N VAL A 26 -2.23 -3.84 -20.82
CA VAL A 26 -2.51 -2.53 -20.24
C VAL A 26 -3.14 -1.70 -21.35
N ILE A 27 -4.45 -1.53 -21.32
CA ILE A 27 -5.17 -0.67 -22.26
C ILE A 27 -4.96 0.77 -21.79
N ALA A 28 -4.24 1.56 -22.57
CA ALA A 28 -3.99 2.97 -22.28
C ALA A 28 -5.27 3.81 -22.39
N ALA A 29 -5.31 4.90 -21.62
CA ALA A 29 -6.39 5.86 -21.50
C ALA A 29 -7.08 6.24 -22.82
N ARG A 30 -8.40 6.40 -22.77
CA ARG A 30 -9.26 6.77 -23.89
C ARG A 30 -9.49 8.29 -23.91
N GLY A 31 -8.76 9.01 -24.73
CA GLY A 31 -9.07 10.40 -25.10
C GLY A 31 -8.46 11.49 -24.21
N PRO A 32 -8.55 12.77 -24.64
CA PRO A 32 -8.04 13.91 -23.89
C PRO A 32 -8.92 14.14 -22.65
N GLY A 33 -8.33 13.97 -21.45
CA GLY A 33 -8.99 14.11 -20.15
C GLY A 33 -9.04 12.84 -19.32
N ASP A 34 -8.96 11.64 -19.90
CA ASP A 34 -8.87 10.39 -19.15
C ASP A 34 -7.42 10.11 -18.77
N ARG A 35 -7.06 10.38 -17.51
CA ARG A 35 -5.70 10.16 -16.95
C ARG A 35 -5.56 8.84 -16.23
N GLY A 36 -6.57 7.98 -16.24
CA GLY A 36 -6.56 6.67 -15.59
C GLY A 36 -5.97 5.57 -16.47
N LEU A 37 -5.32 4.56 -15.84
CA LEU A 37 -4.95 3.30 -16.48
C LEU A 37 -6.07 2.28 -16.27
N HIS A 38 -6.54 1.68 -17.35
CA HIS A 38 -7.56 0.63 -17.29
C HIS A 38 -6.88 -0.74 -17.22
N LEU A 39 -7.16 -1.49 -16.15
CA LEU A 39 -6.56 -2.80 -15.85
C LEU A 39 -7.42 -3.99 -16.28
N ALA A 40 -8.66 -3.73 -16.73
CA ALA A 40 -9.61 -4.77 -17.16
C ALA A 40 -10.54 -4.26 -18.25
N ASP A 41 -11.31 -5.17 -18.83
CA ASP A 41 -12.43 -4.83 -19.72
C ASP A 41 -13.46 -3.95 -18.99
N ARG A 42 -14.32 -3.28 -19.79
CA ARG A 42 -15.31 -2.32 -19.28
C ARG A 42 -16.17 -2.86 -18.13
N PHE A 43 -16.43 -4.16 -18.10
CA PHE A 43 -17.19 -4.83 -17.06
C PHE A 43 -16.30 -5.86 -16.36
N ALA A 44 -16.11 -5.70 -15.07
CA ALA A 44 -15.40 -6.65 -14.23
C ALA A 44 -16.33 -7.14 -13.11
N ASP A 45 -16.45 -8.44 -12.93
CA ASP A 45 -17.28 -9.02 -11.87
C ASP A 45 -16.48 -9.27 -10.59
N ARG A 46 -15.16 -9.40 -10.70
CA ARG A 46 -14.28 -9.69 -9.58
C ARG A 46 -12.85 -9.21 -9.87
N ALA A 47 -12.23 -8.62 -8.86
CA ALA A 47 -10.79 -8.32 -8.83
C ALA A 47 -10.15 -9.02 -7.63
N ARG A 48 -8.93 -9.52 -7.80
CA ARG A 48 -8.19 -10.19 -6.74
C ARG A 48 -6.72 -9.78 -6.79
N PHE A 49 -6.20 -9.22 -5.70
CA PHE A 49 -4.84 -8.70 -5.67
C PHE A 49 -4.22 -8.82 -4.28
N ALA A 50 -2.90 -8.88 -4.21
CA ALA A 50 -2.17 -8.84 -2.95
C ALA A 50 -1.73 -7.41 -2.63
N VAL A 51 -1.75 -7.05 -1.34
CA VAL A 51 -1.24 -5.79 -0.80
C VAL A 51 -0.06 -6.09 0.09
N VAL A 52 1.07 -5.43 -0.15
CA VAL A 52 2.33 -5.60 0.55
C VAL A 52 3.01 -4.25 0.80
N SER A 53 3.87 -4.18 1.82
CA SER A 53 4.74 -3.04 2.11
C SER A 53 5.94 -3.48 2.96
N CYS A 54 6.90 -2.60 3.17
CA CYS A 54 7.91 -2.69 4.23
C CYS A 54 8.80 -3.94 4.13
N SER A 55 9.58 -4.00 3.04
CA SER A 55 10.43 -5.15 2.71
C SER A 55 11.90 -4.90 3.02
N ASN A 56 12.25 -4.72 4.32
CA ASN A 56 13.64 -4.50 4.71
C ASN A 56 14.50 -5.78 4.53
N TYR A 57 15.48 -5.70 3.64
CA TYR A 57 16.33 -6.82 3.24
C TYR A 57 17.12 -7.45 4.41
N PRO A 58 17.76 -6.68 5.32
CA PRO A 58 18.51 -7.23 6.44
C PRO A 58 17.67 -7.73 7.63
N ASN A 59 16.35 -7.84 7.50
CA ASN A 59 15.51 -8.43 8.56
C ASN A 59 15.14 -9.90 8.33
N GLY A 60 15.46 -10.48 7.15
CA GLY A 60 15.17 -11.88 6.89
C GLY A 60 14.87 -12.19 5.42
N PHE A 61 14.50 -13.43 5.14
CA PHE A 61 14.13 -13.86 3.79
C PHE A 61 12.78 -13.27 3.37
N PHE A 62 12.62 -12.99 2.09
CA PHE A 62 11.37 -12.49 1.52
C PHE A 62 10.29 -13.60 1.37
N SER A 63 10.10 -14.37 2.45
CA SER A 63 9.13 -15.47 2.54
C SER A 63 7.72 -15.04 2.16
N VAL A 64 7.34 -13.81 2.48
CA VAL A 64 6.04 -13.24 2.15
C VAL A 64 5.88 -13.08 0.64
N TYR A 65 6.89 -12.58 -0.08
CA TYR A 65 6.83 -12.51 -1.53
C TYR A 65 6.71 -13.90 -2.17
N ARG A 66 7.37 -14.94 -1.61
CA ARG A 66 7.16 -16.31 -2.07
C ARG A 66 5.72 -16.76 -1.87
N ALA A 67 5.11 -16.43 -0.72
CA ALA A 67 3.71 -16.76 -0.45
C ALA A 67 2.76 -16.04 -1.41
N VAL A 68 3.03 -14.77 -1.75
CA VAL A 68 2.30 -14.02 -2.78
C VAL A 68 2.48 -14.66 -4.16
N ALA A 69 3.73 -15.03 -4.54
CA ALA A 69 4.01 -15.68 -5.81
C ALA A 69 3.32 -17.06 -5.96
N ASN A 70 3.02 -17.72 -4.85
CA ASN A 70 2.28 -18.99 -4.82
C ASN A 70 0.76 -18.80 -5.03
N GLN A 71 0.24 -17.56 -4.99
CA GLN A 71 -1.16 -17.29 -5.34
C GLN A 71 -1.33 -17.34 -6.86
N ALA A 72 -2.23 -18.21 -7.34
CA ALA A 72 -2.30 -18.50 -8.77
C ALA A 72 -3.20 -17.55 -9.58
N ASP A 73 -4.00 -16.72 -8.93
CA ASP A 73 -5.14 -16.02 -9.54
C ASP A 73 -5.22 -14.54 -9.19
N LEU A 74 -4.08 -13.90 -8.90
CA LEU A 74 -4.01 -12.46 -8.68
C LEU A 74 -4.03 -11.70 -10.02
N ASP A 75 -4.73 -10.57 -10.04
CA ASP A 75 -4.73 -9.63 -11.17
C ASP A 75 -3.50 -8.74 -11.13
N PHE A 76 -3.07 -8.30 -9.93
CA PHE A 76 -1.87 -7.49 -9.70
C PHE A 76 -1.39 -7.61 -8.24
N VAL A 77 -0.24 -7.02 -7.96
CA VAL A 77 0.26 -6.79 -6.60
C VAL A 77 0.34 -5.30 -6.36
N LEU A 78 -0.20 -4.84 -5.24
CA LEU A 78 -0.13 -3.46 -4.78
C LEU A 78 0.96 -3.34 -3.72
N HIS A 79 1.97 -2.51 -3.96
CA HIS A 79 3.04 -2.22 -3.04
C HIS A 79 2.92 -0.79 -2.51
N LEU A 80 2.72 -0.64 -1.21
CA LEU A 80 2.38 0.62 -0.56
C LEU A 80 3.58 1.35 0.05
N GLY A 81 4.79 1.09 -0.46
CA GLY A 81 6.00 1.77 -0.03
C GLY A 81 6.94 0.89 0.79
N ASP A 82 8.10 1.44 1.11
CA ASP A 82 9.20 0.73 1.74
C ASP A 82 9.64 -0.51 0.96
N TYR A 83 9.73 -0.33 -0.35
CA TYR A 83 10.25 -1.38 -1.22
C TYR A 83 11.74 -1.64 -0.96
N ILE A 84 12.50 -0.58 -0.64
CA ILE A 84 13.88 -0.62 -0.18
C ILE A 84 14.00 0.20 1.11
N TYR A 85 15.13 0.04 1.82
CA TYR A 85 15.48 0.80 3.03
C TYR A 85 16.87 1.40 2.88
N GLU A 86 17.07 2.64 3.34
CA GLU A 86 18.30 3.41 3.16
C GLU A 86 19.43 3.00 4.10
N TYR A 87 19.14 2.42 5.22
CA TYR A 87 20.08 2.18 6.32
C TYR A 87 21.32 1.37 5.91
N GLY A 88 22.43 1.64 6.60
CA GLY A 88 23.65 0.85 6.52
C GLY A 88 23.56 -0.48 7.25
N ALA A 89 24.63 -1.27 7.14
CA ALA A 89 24.71 -2.59 7.75
C ALA A 89 24.68 -2.50 9.28
N GLY A 90 23.77 -3.23 9.90
CA GLY A 90 23.59 -3.31 11.35
C GLY A 90 22.82 -2.15 11.99
N GLU A 91 22.37 -1.15 11.22
CA GLU A 91 21.59 -0.02 11.74
C GLU A 91 20.12 -0.39 11.92
N TYR A 92 19.51 -1.05 10.93
CA TYR A 92 18.11 -1.49 11.00
C TYR A 92 17.95 -2.91 10.45
N GLY A 93 18.35 -3.89 11.25
CA GLY A 93 18.39 -5.30 10.91
C GLY A 93 19.81 -5.82 10.73
N ASN A 94 20.01 -7.10 11.08
CA ASN A 94 21.31 -7.75 11.07
C ASN A 94 21.19 -9.26 10.79
N PHE A 95 20.22 -9.66 9.98
CA PHE A 95 20.02 -11.06 9.65
C PHE A 95 21.24 -11.58 8.86
N PRO A 96 21.85 -12.70 9.29
CA PRO A 96 23.04 -13.24 8.63
C PRO A 96 22.84 -13.43 7.13
N GLU A 97 23.89 -13.13 6.33
CA GLU A 97 23.92 -13.28 4.88
C GLU A 97 23.01 -12.29 4.10
N ARG A 98 22.39 -11.33 4.79
CA ARG A 98 21.54 -10.30 4.17
C ARG A 98 22.03 -8.88 4.47
N ASP A 99 23.34 -8.67 4.49
CA ASP A 99 23.91 -7.33 4.63
C ASP A 99 23.49 -6.44 3.46
N PRO A 100 23.08 -5.19 3.72
CA PRO A 100 22.66 -4.28 2.68
C PRO A 100 23.84 -3.80 1.81
N GLN A 101 23.58 -3.55 0.54
CA GLN A 101 24.55 -2.98 -0.39
C GLN A 101 24.00 -1.65 -0.94
N PRO A 102 24.73 -0.54 -0.80
CA PRO A 102 26.03 -0.42 -0.11
C PRO A 102 25.92 -0.72 1.40
N PRO A 103 27.04 -1.01 2.08
CA PRO A 103 27.02 -1.28 3.52
C PRO A 103 26.90 -0.03 4.40
N HIS A 104 26.83 1.14 3.80
CA HIS A 104 26.55 2.43 4.43
C HIS A 104 25.16 2.94 3.99
N GLU A 105 24.69 3.96 4.65
CA GLU A 105 23.43 4.62 4.30
C GLU A 105 23.43 5.13 2.84
N MET A 106 22.28 5.04 2.17
CA MET A 106 22.14 5.54 0.79
C MET A 106 22.03 7.06 0.77
N VAL A 107 22.98 7.71 0.12
CA VAL A 107 22.99 9.17 -0.05
C VAL A 107 23.15 9.57 -1.51
N SER A 108 23.90 8.78 -2.30
CA SER A 108 24.15 9.07 -3.71
C SER A 108 23.24 8.28 -4.65
N LEU A 109 23.07 8.76 -5.89
CA LEU A 109 22.34 8.02 -6.93
C LEU A 109 22.91 6.62 -7.15
N SER A 110 24.23 6.43 -7.04
CA SER A 110 24.86 5.12 -7.15
C SER A 110 24.46 4.19 -6.01
N ASP A 111 24.28 4.71 -4.80
CA ASP A 111 23.87 3.94 -3.63
C ASP A 111 22.43 3.45 -3.79
N TYR A 112 21.51 4.34 -4.14
CA TYR A 112 20.11 3.96 -4.42
C TYR A 112 20.02 2.92 -5.52
N ARG A 113 20.75 3.08 -6.62
CA ARG A 113 20.78 2.09 -7.71
C ARG A 113 21.34 0.74 -7.26
N LEU A 114 22.39 0.74 -6.42
CA LEU A 114 22.99 -0.49 -5.92
C LEU A 114 22.03 -1.22 -4.98
N ARG A 115 21.34 -0.50 -4.09
CA ARG A 115 20.33 -1.06 -3.20
C ARG A 115 19.17 -1.67 -3.98
N HIS A 116 18.62 -0.96 -4.96
CA HIS A 116 17.59 -1.51 -5.85
C HIS A 116 18.10 -2.76 -6.59
N ALA A 117 19.33 -2.73 -7.10
CA ALA A 117 19.94 -3.89 -7.78
C ALA A 117 20.02 -5.10 -6.85
N GLN A 118 20.44 -4.90 -5.60
CA GLN A 118 20.52 -5.97 -4.61
C GLN A 118 19.14 -6.61 -4.36
N TYR A 119 18.11 -5.79 -4.08
CA TYR A 119 16.75 -6.31 -3.85
C TYR A 119 16.25 -7.11 -5.05
N LYS A 120 16.55 -6.68 -6.28
CA LYS A 120 16.18 -7.40 -7.52
C LYS A 120 16.92 -8.73 -7.69
N THR A 121 17.95 -9.04 -6.91
CA THR A 121 18.59 -10.37 -6.92
C THR A 121 17.83 -11.40 -6.10
N ASP A 122 16.92 -10.99 -5.22
CA ASP A 122 16.15 -11.90 -4.40
C ASP A 122 15.16 -12.72 -5.24
N GLN A 123 15.24 -14.05 -5.14
CA GLN A 123 14.45 -14.96 -5.98
C GLN A 123 12.95 -14.93 -5.68
N ASP A 124 12.56 -14.60 -4.46
CA ASP A 124 11.16 -14.55 -4.05
C ASP A 124 10.50 -13.27 -4.57
N LEU A 125 11.22 -12.14 -4.51
CA LEU A 125 10.80 -10.89 -5.14
C LEU A 125 10.76 -11.00 -6.67
N GLN A 126 11.76 -11.66 -7.29
CA GLN A 126 11.75 -11.94 -8.73
C GLN A 126 10.51 -12.75 -9.14
N ALA A 127 10.13 -13.76 -8.34
CA ALA A 127 8.98 -14.60 -8.63
C ALA A 127 7.66 -13.81 -8.67
N VAL A 128 7.50 -12.80 -7.79
CA VAL A 128 6.34 -11.89 -7.83
C VAL A 128 6.35 -11.05 -9.10
N HIS A 129 7.47 -10.40 -9.42
CA HIS A 129 7.59 -9.56 -10.63
C HIS A 129 7.42 -10.33 -11.94
N GLN A 130 7.79 -11.64 -11.95
CA GLN A 130 7.62 -12.49 -13.12
C GLN A 130 6.16 -12.88 -13.37
N GLN A 131 5.36 -12.96 -12.32
CA GLN A 131 4.01 -13.51 -12.40
C GLN A 131 2.93 -12.43 -12.47
N PHE A 132 3.14 -11.31 -11.77
CA PHE A 132 2.09 -10.29 -11.59
C PHE A 132 2.58 -8.89 -11.97
N PRO A 133 1.71 -8.06 -12.56
CA PRO A 133 1.94 -6.63 -12.62
C PRO A 133 2.01 -6.08 -11.20
N MET A 134 2.88 -5.09 -10.99
CA MET A 134 3.00 -4.42 -9.71
C MET A 134 2.59 -2.95 -9.86
N ILE A 135 1.66 -2.51 -9.03
CA ILE A 135 1.34 -1.11 -8.81
C ILE A 135 2.07 -0.73 -7.52
N ALA A 136 3.04 0.19 -7.61
CA ALA A 136 3.86 0.58 -6.48
C ALA A 136 3.85 2.09 -6.29
N VAL A 137 3.99 2.53 -5.05
CA VAL A 137 4.24 3.90 -4.63
C VAL A 137 5.37 3.84 -3.61
N TRP A 138 6.14 4.91 -3.47
CA TRP A 138 7.12 5.02 -2.39
C TRP A 138 6.46 5.35 -1.05
N ASP A 139 7.16 5.06 0.03
CA ASP A 139 7.01 5.65 1.34
C ASP A 139 8.26 6.49 1.65
N ASP A 140 8.69 6.60 2.88
CA ASP A 140 9.86 7.40 3.25
C ASP A 140 11.18 6.69 2.93
N HIS A 141 11.31 5.40 3.22
CA HIS A 141 12.58 4.66 3.08
C HIS A 141 13.08 4.51 1.64
N GLU A 142 12.28 4.78 0.63
CA GLU A 142 12.78 4.93 -0.73
C GLU A 142 13.66 6.18 -0.88
N SER A 143 13.55 7.14 0.03
CA SER A 143 14.46 8.27 0.18
C SER A 143 15.25 8.19 1.48
N THR A 144 14.62 8.40 2.62
CA THR A 144 15.17 8.17 3.97
C THR A 144 14.08 8.35 5.04
N ASN A 145 14.28 7.74 6.21
CA ASN A 145 13.31 7.70 7.32
C ASN A 145 12.65 9.04 7.61
N ASP A 146 11.33 8.98 7.83
CA ASP A 146 10.49 10.13 8.17
C ASP A 146 10.63 11.32 7.21
N SER A 147 10.73 11.04 5.91
CA SER A 147 10.82 12.07 4.89
C SER A 147 9.54 12.87 4.73
N TYR A 148 9.72 14.17 4.45
CA TYR A 148 8.67 15.12 4.16
C TYR A 148 9.11 16.04 3.02
N ARG A 149 8.27 17.00 2.61
CA ARG A 149 8.55 17.86 1.45
C ARG A 149 9.92 18.51 1.49
N ASP A 150 10.32 19.07 2.65
CA ASP A 150 11.47 19.96 2.79
C ASP A 150 12.63 19.34 3.59
N GLY A 151 12.52 18.06 4.00
CA GLY A 151 13.53 17.36 4.80
C GLY A 151 13.16 15.93 5.15
N ALA A 152 13.93 15.36 6.06
CA ALA A 152 13.68 14.05 6.67
C ALA A 152 14.33 13.98 8.05
N GLU A 153 13.82 13.11 8.94
CA GLU A 153 14.44 12.86 10.23
C GLU A 153 15.86 12.31 10.05
N ASN A 154 16.01 11.33 9.16
CA ASN A 154 17.29 10.70 8.86
C ASN A 154 18.00 11.37 7.66
N HIS A 155 18.14 12.71 7.72
CA HIS A 155 18.93 13.49 6.76
C HIS A 155 19.75 14.57 7.44
N GLN A 156 21.08 14.52 7.27
CA GLN A 156 22.03 15.44 7.87
C GLN A 156 22.69 16.33 6.79
N PRO A 157 22.17 17.54 6.51
CA PRO A 157 22.63 18.37 5.38
C PRO A 157 24.13 18.70 5.38
N LEU A 158 24.78 18.72 6.55
CA LEU A 158 26.21 19.01 6.66
C LEU A 158 27.12 17.90 6.11
N THR A 159 26.67 16.65 6.13
CA THR A 159 27.44 15.48 5.71
C THR A 159 26.87 14.82 4.46
N GLU A 160 25.59 14.96 4.20
CA GLU A 160 24.84 14.26 3.14
C GLU A 160 24.41 15.18 2.00
N GLY A 161 24.64 16.50 2.17
CA GLY A 161 24.34 17.49 1.14
C GLY A 161 22.93 18.04 1.21
N ASP A 162 22.50 18.64 0.13
CA ASP A 162 21.19 19.27 0.02
C ASP A 162 20.06 18.24 -0.07
N TRP A 163 18.99 18.44 0.72
CA TRP A 163 17.83 17.57 0.76
C TRP A 163 17.14 17.42 -0.60
N GLU A 164 16.91 18.52 -1.29
CA GLU A 164 16.22 18.46 -2.59
C GLU A 164 17.01 17.64 -3.60
N SER A 165 18.33 17.71 -3.57
CA SER A 165 19.20 16.87 -4.40
C SER A 165 19.08 15.40 -4.05
N ARG A 166 19.08 15.04 -2.74
CA ARG A 166 18.89 13.65 -2.28
C ARG A 166 17.51 13.13 -2.68
N LYS A 167 16.47 13.90 -2.47
CA LYS A 167 15.09 13.54 -2.86
C LYS A 167 14.99 13.26 -4.36
N GLN A 168 15.53 14.13 -5.21
CA GLN A 168 15.50 13.97 -6.67
C GLN A 168 16.23 12.71 -7.15
N ILE A 169 17.41 12.39 -6.61
CA ILE A 169 18.15 11.18 -6.99
C ILE A 169 17.46 9.91 -6.50
N ALA A 170 16.83 9.93 -5.33
CA ALA A 170 16.02 8.82 -4.82
C ALA A 170 14.82 8.56 -5.74
N GLN A 171 14.06 9.58 -6.09
CA GLN A 171 12.96 9.53 -7.06
C GLN A 171 13.43 9.03 -8.42
N GLN A 172 14.57 9.53 -8.92
CA GLN A 172 15.15 9.07 -10.18
C GLN A 172 15.44 7.56 -10.14
N ALA A 173 16.13 7.08 -9.10
CA ALA A 173 16.44 5.66 -8.97
C ALA A 173 15.16 4.81 -8.89
N TYR A 174 14.15 5.27 -8.16
CA TYR A 174 12.87 4.59 -8.05
C TYR A 174 12.19 4.38 -9.42
N PHE A 175 12.12 5.43 -10.25
CA PHE A 175 11.55 5.33 -11.60
C PHE A 175 12.42 4.52 -12.58
N GLU A 176 13.73 4.44 -12.36
CA GLU A 176 14.63 3.60 -13.16
C GLU A 176 14.44 2.10 -12.86
N TRP A 177 14.14 1.74 -11.61
CA TRP A 177 14.12 0.35 -11.14
C TRP A 177 12.73 -0.26 -11.02
N LEU A 178 11.68 0.57 -10.94
CA LEU A 178 10.30 0.09 -10.89
C LEU A 178 9.55 0.40 -12.20
N PRO A 179 8.63 -0.48 -12.63
CA PRO A 179 7.91 -0.33 -13.91
C PRO A 179 6.81 0.72 -13.82
N ILE A 180 7.15 1.92 -13.36
CA ILE A 180 6.22 3.02 -13.16
C ILE A 180 6.39 4.04 -14.29
N ARG A 181 5.26 4.50 -14.84
CA ARG A 181 5.26 5.59 -15.80
C ARG A 181 5.04 6.90 -15.05
N PRO A 182 5.93 7.89 -15.19
CA PRO A 182 5.68 9.23 -14.65
C PRO A 182 4.34 9.78 -15.16
N ARG A 183 3.62 10.51 -14.32
CA ARG A 183 2.36 11.16 -14.69
C ARG A 183 2.57 12.17 -15.82
N GLU A 184 3.70 12.87 -15.78
CA GLU A 184 4.16 13.79 -16.81
C GLU A 184 5.54 13.36 -17.29
N PRO A 185 5.78 13.29 -18.63
CA PRO A 185 7.08 12.90 -19.14
C PRO A 185 8.21 13.81 -18.62
N GLY A 186 9.23 13.21 -17.99
CA GLY A 186 10.37 13.94 -17.42
C GLY A 186 10.15 14.53 -16.04
N ASN A 187 8.97 14.35 -15.44
CA ASN A 187 8.67 14.77 -14.07
C ASN A 187 8.55 13.54 -13.15
N ASN A 188 9.58 13.30 -12.35
CA ASN A 188 9.61 12.20 -11.38
C ASN A 188 9.14 12.62 -9.96
N SER A 189 8.74 13.88 -9.77
CA SER A 189 8.29 14.37 -8.46
C SER A 189 6.83 14.04 -8.14
N VAL A 190 6.06 13.59 -9.13
CA VAL A 190 4.63 13.30 -8.97
C VAL A 190 4.36 11.82 -9.27
N ILE A 191 4.06 11.06 -8.20
CA ILE A 191 3.77 9.63 -8.30
C ILE A 191 2.29 9.29 -8.05
N TYR A 192 1.52 10.17 -7.42
CA TYR A 192 0.10 9.92 -7.19
C TYR A 192 -0.66 9.81 -8.51
N ARG A 193 -1.52 8.80 -8.60
CA ARG A 193 -2.19 8.42 -9.85
C ARG A 193 -3.41 7.54 -9.61
N ARG A 194 -4.26 7.40 -10.62
CA ARG A 194 -5.49 6.62 -10.56
C ARG A 194 -5.45 5.46 -11.54
N PHE A 195 -5.99 4.31 -11.11
CA PHE A 195 -6.19 3.11 -11.90
C PHE A 195 -7.67 2.71 -11.88
N GLN A 196 -8.15 2.16 -12.97
CA GLN A 196 -9.51 1.67 -13.07
C GLN A 196 -9.51 0.20 -13.48
N PHE A 197 -10.21 -0.64 -12.72
CA PHE A 197 -10.43 -2.04 -13.01
C PHE A 197 -11.89 -2.27 -13.45
N GLY A 198 -12.14 -2.04 -14.73
CA GLY A 198 -13.49 -2.02 -15.30
C GLY A 198 -14.38 -0.98 -14.61
N ASP A 199 -15.65 -1.36 -14.39
CA ASP A 199 -16.61 -0.59 -13.60
C ASP A 199 -16.74 -1.10 -12.15
N LEU A 200 -15.85 -2.00 -11.75
CA LEU A 200 -15.84 -2.61 -10.42
C LEU A 200 -15.04 -1.79 -9.42
N LEU A 201 -13.83 -1.37 -9.79
CA LEU A 201 -12.85 -0.81 -8.86
C LEU A 201 -12.13 0.39 -9.47
N ASP A 202 -12.15 1.49 -8.73
CA ASP A 202 -11.26 2.65 -8.89
C ASP A 202 -10.22 2.63 -7.77
N LEU A 203 -8.93 2.73 -8.10
CA LEU A 203 -7.82 2.79 -7.16
C LEU A 203 -7.08 4.12 -7.34
N THR A 204 -7.12 4.98 -6.34
CA THR A 204 -6.36 6.22 -6.27
C THR A 204 -5.16 6.00 -5.36
N MET A 205 -3.95 6.11 -5.92
CA MET A 205 -2.69 6.01 -5.19
C MET A 205 -2.22 7.39 -4.77
N LEU A 206 -1.82 7.55 -3.50
CA LEU A 206 -1.32 8.81 -2.95
C LEU A 206 0.19 8.76 -2.69
N ASP A 207 0.79 9.93 -2.64
CA ASP A 207 2.11 10.20 -2.07
C ASP A 207 1.93 10.96 -0.75
N THR A 208 2.12 10.28 0.36
CA THR A 208 1.95 10.86 1.70
C THR A 208 3.28 11.28 2.33
N ARG A 209 4.35 11.36 1.54
CA ARG A 209 5.71 11.69 2.01
C ARG A 209 6.34 12.88 1.29
N LEU A 210 6.62 12.75 0.01
CA LEU A 210 7.49 13.70 -0.69
C LEU A 210 6.76 14.87 -1.34
N GLU A 211 5.46 14.68 -1.63
CA GLU A 211 4.66 15.68 -2.34
C GLU A 211 3.68 16.37 -1.38
N GLY A 212 4.10 17.50 -0.83
CA GLY A 212 3.25 18.41 -0.06
C GLY A 212 3.23 18.20 1.45
N ARG A 213 3.82 17.12 1.98
CA ARG A 213 3.83 16.83 3.42
C ARG A 213 4.66 17.84 4.20
N ASP A 214 4.06 18.43 5.24
CA ASP A 214 4.78 19.18 6.27
C ASP A 214 5.48 18.24 7.25
N GLU A 215 6.55 18.70 7.89
CA GLU A 215 7.26 17.94 8.90
C GLU A 215 6.31 17.43 10.00
N GLN A 216 6.43 16.18 10.42
CA GLN A 216 5.61 15.60 11.47
C GLN A 216 5.81 16.30 12.81
N LEU A 217 4.75 16.38 13.61
CA LEU A 217 4.82 16.90 14.95
C LEU A 217 5.49 15.86 15.86
N THR A 218 6.32 16.33 16.78
CA THR A 218 7.07 15.45 17.71
C THR A 218 6.35 15.23 19.05
N ILE A 219 5.34 16.07 19.35
CA ILE A 219 4.62 16.02 20.62
C ILE A 219 3.25 15.35 20.38
N PRO A 220 2.95 14.24 21.07
CA PRO A 220 1.63 13.63 21.02
C PRO A 220 0.53 14.64 21.37
N ALA A 221 -0.60 14.56 20.66
CA ALA A 221 -1.75 15.43 20.85
C ALA A 221 -1.45 16.95 20.72
N ASP A 222 -0.39 17.34 20.00
CA ASP A 222 -0.09 18.75 19.74
C ASP A 222 -1.29 19.43 19.05
N PRO A 223 -1.78 20.57 19.58
CA PRO A 223 -2.91 21.29 18.99
C PRO A 223 -2.68 21.73 17.54
N ALA A 224 -1.43 21.91 17.11
CA ALA A 224 -1.06 22.29 15.74
C ALA A 224 -1.52 21.25 14.70
N ARG A 225 -1.77 19.99 15.11
CA ARG A 225 -2.34 18.93 14.25
C ARG A 225 -3.69 19.29 13.63
N ASN A 226 -4.42 20.22 14.25
CA ASN A 226 -5.73 20.67 13.78
C ASN A 226 -5.66 21.94 12.89
N SER A 227 -4.47 22.45 12.61
CA SER A 227 -4.31 23.63 11.75
C SER A 227 -4.71 23.31 10.31
N GLU A 228 -5.49 24.22 9.69
CA GLU A 228 -5.85 24.14 8.27
C GLU A 228 -4.65 24.45 7.35
N ASP A 229 -3.60 25.05 7.89
CA ASP A 229 -2.36 25.35 7.16
C ASP A 229 -1.34 24.19 7.22
N ARG A 230 -1.71 23.08 7.86
CA ARG A 230 -0.86 21.91 8.01
C ARG A 230 -1.33 20.77 7.13
N HIS A 231 -0.44 20.29 6.26
CA HIS A 231 -0.79 19.36 5.19
C HIS A 231 0.00 18.06 5.24
N LEU A 232 -0.68 16.93 5.01
CA LEU A 232 -0.06 15.63 4.73
C LEU A 232 0.19 15.44 3.24
N ILE A 233 -0.64 16.01 2.40
CA ILE A 233 -0.54 16.00 0.94
C ILE A 233 -0.75 17.42 0.41
N SER A 234 -0.21 17.75 -0.75
CA SER A 234 -0.42 19.08 -1.32
C SER A 234 -1.90 19.37 -1.62
N THR A 235 -2.22 20.64 -1.79
CA THR A 235 -3.56 21.05 -2.22
C THR A 235 -3.93 20.43 -3.56
N GLU A 236 -2.99 20.36 -4.49
CA GLU A 236 -3.17 19.76 -5.82
C GLU A 236 -3.46 18.26 -5.73
N GLN A 237 -2.79 17.55 -4.85
CA GLN A 237 -3.04 16.13 -4.62
C GLN A 237 -4.36 15.91 -3.87
N MET A 238 -4.71 16.77 -2.91
CA MET A 238 -6.00 16.75 -2.22
C MET A 238 -7.14 16.93 -3.22
N ASP A 239 -7.07 17.94 -4.09
CA ASP A 239 -8.08 18.19 -5.13
C ASP A 239 -8.16 16.99 -6.09
N PHE A 240 -7.03 16.41 -6.50
CA PHE A 240 -7.00 15.20 -7.32
C PHE A 240 -7.70 14.02 -6.62
N LEU A 241 -7.51 13.82 -5.31
CA LEU A 241 -8.18 12.76 -4.55
C LEU A 241 -9.69 12.98 -4.49
N LEU A 242 -10.12 14.19 -4.11
CA LEU A 242 -11.54 14.53 -3.97
C LEU A 242 -12.28 14.44 -5.31
N ASP A 243 -11.67 14.93 -6.39
CA ASP A 243 -12.19 14.79 -7.75
C ASP A 243 -12.26 13.31 -8.18
N SER A 244 -11.26 12.52 -7.86
CA SER A 244 -11.24 11.09 -8.19
C SER A 244 -12.37 10.34 -7.50
N LEU A 245 -12.63 10.64 -6.23
CA LEU A 245 -13.72 10.04 -5.45
C LEU A 245 -15.10 10.43 -6.03
N SER A 246 -15.29 11.71 -6.37
CA SER A 246 -16.55 12.23 -6.91
C SER A 246 -16.83 11.77 -8.34
N ALA A 247 -15.80 11.74 -9.19
CA ALA A 247 -15.93 11.37 -10.59
C ALA A 247 -16.02 9.86 -10.83
N SER A 248 -15.75 9.05 -9.82
CA SER A 248 -15.77 7.60 -9.95
C SER A 248 -17.18 7.05 -10.18
N THR A 249 -17.34 6.28 -11.23
CA THR A 249 -18.56 5.51 -11.52
C THR A 249 -18.41 4.03 -11.18
N SER A 250 -17.25 3.63 -10.65
CA SER A 250 -17.00 2.26 -10.24
C SER A 250 -17.77 1.90 -8.97
N GLN A 251 -18.04 0.60 -8.80
CA GLN A 251 -18.73 0.07 -7.60
C GLN A 251 -17.95 0.39 -6.32
N TRP A 252 -16.62 0.24 -6.35
CA TRP A 252 -15.73 0.46 -5.23
C TRP A 252 -14.70 1.56 -5.51
N ARG A 253 -14.35 2.32 -4.49
CA ARG A 253 -13.33 3.37 -4.50
C ARG A 253 -12.25 3.01 -3.50
N PHE A 254 -11.08 2.69 -3.99
CA PHE A 254 -9.92 2.39 -3.16
C PHE A 254 -8.96 3.57 -3.11
N ILE A 255 -8.44 3.83 -1.92
CA ILE A 255 -7.34 4.76 -1.68
C ILE A 255 -6.15 3.92 -1.24
N GLY A 256 -5.10 3.83 -2.07
CA GLY A 256 -3.83 3.19 -1.72
C GLY A 256 -2.85 4.25 -1.25
N GLN A 257 -2.35 4.11 -0.01
CA GLN A 257 -1.52 5.12 0.61
C GLN A 257 -0.62 4.51 1.69
N GLN A 258 0.28 5.30 2.29
CA GLN A 258 1.33 4.77 3.15
C GLN A 258 0.88 4.74 4.62
N VAL A 259 0.56 5.89 5.19
CA VAL A 259 0.43 6.11 6.63
C VAL A 259 -1.00 5.88 7.13
N MET A 260 -1.17 5.40 8.35
CA MET A 260 -2.45 5.00 8.92
C MET A 260 -3.48 6.15 8.96
N PHE A 261 -4.68 5.88 8.40
CA PHE A 261 -5.77 6.86 8.31
C PHE A 261 -6.67 6.86 9.55
N ALA A 262 -6.92 5.68 10.12
CA ALA A 262 -7.74 5.54 11.31
C ALA A 262 -7.13 6.27 12.50
N GLN A 263 -7.97 6.98 13.26
CA GLN A 263 -7.53 7.65 14.48
C GLN A 263 -7.14 6.62 15.54
N LEU A 264 -5.98 6.81 16.17
CA LEU A 264 -5.49 5.97 17.25
C LEU A 264 -5.40 6.74 18.58
N ASN A 265 -6.20 6.33 19.55
CA ASN A 265 -6.17 6.84 20.91
C ASN A 265 -5.78 5.72 21.87
N ILE A 266 -4.81 5.94 22.75
CA ILE A 266 -4.35 4.88 23.67
C ILE A 266 -4.53 5.19 25.16
N ALA A 267 -4.87 6.42 25.50
CA ALA A 267 -4.86 6.87 26.90
C ALA A 267 -6.22 6.80 27.60
N GLU A 268 -7.31 6.70 26.88
CA GLU A 268 -8.65 6.90 27.46
C GLU A 268 -9.67 5.88 26.94
N LEU A 269 -10.65 5.54 27.79
CA LEU A 269 -11.77 4.70 27.38
C LEU A 269 -12.72 5.46 26.43
N PRO A 270 -13.48 4.73 25.58
CA PRO A 270 -14.50 5.31 24.72
C PRO A 270 -15.51 6.18 25.50
N THR A 271 -15.98 7.23 24.86
CA THR A 271 -16.98 8.16 25.42
C THR A 271 -18.40 7.77 24.97
N LEU A 272 -19.43 8.36 25.59
CA LEU A 272 -20.81 8.04 25.20
C LEU A 272 -21.28 8.82 23.98
N ASP A 273 -20.78 10.03 23.78
CA ASP A 273 -21.26 10.95 22.74
C ASP A 273 -20.13 11.44 21.82
N GLU A 274 -20.51 11.90 20.63
CA GLU A 274 -19.59 12.31 19.57
C GLU A 274 -18.72 13.53 19.95
N ARG A 275 -19.27 14.50 20.69
CA ARG A 275 -18.51 15.68 21.12
C ARG A 275 -17.41 15.30 22.09
N SER A 276 -17.71 14.42 23.03
CA SER A 276 -16.73 13.90 23.98
C SER A 276 -15.69 13.03 23.29
N ALA A 277 -16.09 12.26 22.25
CA ALA A 277 -15.16 11.49 21.44
C ALA A 277 -14.19 12.39 20.66
N GLN A 278 -14.67 13.48 20.06
CA GLN A 278 -13.83 14.46 19.37
C GLN A 278 -12.83 15.12 20.34
N LEU A 279 -13.29 15.50 21.55
CA LEU A 279 -12.41 16.08 22.55
C LEU A 279 -11.34 15.08 23.00
N ARG A 280 -11.72 13.82 23.22
CA ARG A 280 -10.79 12.74 23.55
C ARG A 280 -9.75 12.57 22.45
N GLY A 281 -10.16 12.46 21.19
CA GLY A 281 -9.26 12.33 20.05
C GLY A 281 -8.24 13.45 19.97
N ASN A 282 -8.65 14.69 20.25
CA ASN A 282 -7.75 15.83 20.28
C ASN A 282 -6.73 15.81 21.44
N LEU A 283 -7.03 15.10 22.53
CA LEU A 283 -6.18 15.04 23.72
C LEU A 283 -5.32 13.77 23.79
N SER A 284 -5.70 12.70 23.12
CA SER A 284 -5.06 11.38 23.25
C SER A 284 -4.51 10.79 21.96
N ALA A 285 -4.58 11.49 20.84
CA ALA A 285 -3.91 11.09 19.60
C ALA A 285 -2.39 11.12 19.78
N ILE A 286 -1.69 10.03 19.42
CA ILE A 286 -0.27 9.86 19.76
C ILE A 286 0.65 9.73 18.56
N ASN A 287 0.17 9.21 17.47
CA ASN A 287 1.00 8.98 16.30
C ASN A 287 0.91 10.16 15.33
N MET A 288 1.83 11.11 15.48
CA MET A 288 1.84 12.35 14.70
C MET A 288 2.42 12.18 13.31
N ASP A 289 3.06 11.06 13.02
CA ASP A 289 3.54 10.69 11.69
C ASP A 289 2.38 10.25 10.78
N GLN A 290 1.31 9.74 11.33
CA GLN A 290 0.11 9.29 10.63
C GLN A 290 -0.88 10.45 10.38
N TRP A 291 -2.05 10.18 9.77
CA TRP A 291 -3.10 11.18 9.54
C TRP A 291 -3.59 11.87 10.82
N ASP A 292 -3.34 11.28 11.98
CA ASP A 292 -3.61 11.91 13.28
C ASP A 292 -2.82 13.19 13.50
N GLY A 293 -1.62 13.32 12.93
CA GLY A 293 -0.81 14.55 12.95
C GLY A 293 -1.30 15.63 11.97
N TYR A 294 -2.27 15.32 11.11
CA TYR A 294 -2.80 16.17 10.04
C TYR A 294 -4.34 16.11 10.02
N ALA A 295 -4.92 16.37 11.18
CA ALA A 295 -6.35 16.11 11.42
C ALA A 295 -7.28 16.97 10.53
N ALA A 296 -6.87 18.18 10.14
CA ALA A 296 -7.63 19.03 9.24
C ALA A 296 -7.76 18.42 7.83
N ASP A 297 -6.68 17.91 7.28
CA ASP A 297 -6.67 17.24 5.96
C ASP A 297 -7.50 15.96 6.01
N ARG A 298 -7.35 15.13 7.06
CA ARG A 298 -8.19 13.94 7.25
C ARG A 298 -9.67 14.30 7.29
N LEU A 299 -10.05 15.33 8.05
CA LEU A 299 -11.43 15.77 8.17
C LEU A 299 -11.98 16.31 6.84
N LYS A 300 -11.17 16.99 6.03
CA LYS A 300 -11.55 17.46 4.69
C LYS A 300 -11.98 16.30 3.79
N ILE A 301 -11.21 15.18 3.80
CA ILE A 301 -11.56 13.98 3.05
C ILE A 301 -12.87 13.35 3.58
N LEU A 302 -12.99 13.20 4.89
CA LEU A 302 -14.19 12.61 5.51
C LEU A 302 -15.44 13.43 5.26
N ASN A 303 -15.35 14.76 5.36
CA ASN A 303 -16.46 15.66 5.02
C ASN A 303 -16.87 15.52 3.55
N HIS A 304 -15.88 15.43 2.65
CA HIS A 304 -16.17 15.26 1.23
C HIS A 304 -16.91 13.94 0.93
N ILE A 305 -16.49 12.84 1.56
CA ILE A 305 -17.16 11.54 1.43
C ILE A 305 -18.61 11.62 1.92
N ASP A 306 -18.83 12.22 3.09
CA ASP A 306 -20.16 12.31 3.70
C ASP A 306 -21.10 13.27 2.96
N ASP A 307 -20.64 14.50 2.69
CA ASP A 307 -21.42 15.54 2.02
C ASP A 307 -21.89 15.12 0.61
N ASN A 308 -21.03 14.37 -0.11
CA ASN A 308 -21.32 13.85 -1.43
C ASN A 308 -21.95 12.45 -1.41
N ARG A 309 -22.17 11.85 -0.24
CA ARG A 309 -22.74 10.51 -0.06
C ARG A 309 -21.98 9.45 -0.86
N ILE A 310 -20.64 9.50 -0.80
CA ILE A 310 -19.78 8.57 -1.50
C ILE A 310 -19.70 7.26 -0.71
N ASP A 311 -20.22 6.19 -1.28
CA ASP A 311 -20.23 4.87 -0.68
C ASP A 311 -19.05 4.02 -1.17
N ASN A 312 -18.82 2.87 -0.48
CA ASN A 312 -17.88 1.83 -0.88
C ASN A 312 -16.42 2.33 -0.95
N VAL A 313 -16.02 3.16 0.01
CA VAL A 313 -14.64 3.63 0.14
C VAL A 313 -13.84 2.66 1.00
N VAL A 314 -12.71 2.17 0.48
CA VAL A 314 -11.76 1.30 1.20
C VAL A 314 -10.37 1.92 1.11
N ILE A 315 -9.71 2.07 2.25
CA ILE A 315 -8.36 2.60 2.36
C ILE A 315 -7.41 1.42 2.58
N LEU A 316 -6.34 1.35 1.80
CA LEU A 316 -5.28 0.36 1.92
C LEU A 316 -4.00 1.07 2.34
N THR A 317 -3.39 0.60 3.42
CA THR A 317 -2.32 1.30 4.14
C THR A 317 -1.13 0.38 4.42
N GLY A 318 0.09 0.93 4.46
CA GLY A 318 1.35 0.27 4.77
C GLY A 318 2.02 0.78 6.05
N ASP A 319 3.31 1.10 5.99
CA ASP A 319 4.15 1.85 6.93
C ASP A 319 4.33 1.22 8.33
N ILE A 320 3.28 1.02 9.08
CA ILE A 320 3.33 0.74 10.53
C ILE A 320 3.78 -0.68 10.91
N HIS A 321 4.12 -1.54 9.94
CA HIS A 321 4.64 -2.92 10.09
C HIS A 321 3.72 -3.89 10.85
N THR A 322 2.47 -3.54 11.01
CA THR A 322 1.45 -4.29 11.77
C THR A 322 0.15 -4.37 10.99
N SER A 323 -0.75 -5.26 11.37
CA SER A 323 -2.01 -5.49 10.65
C SER A 323 -3.18 -4.87 11.38
N TRP A 324 -4.00 -4.11 10.67
CA TRP A 324 -5.19 -3.51 11.24
C TRP A 324 -6.38 -3.61 10.29
N ALA A 325 -7.57 -3.68 10.89
CA ALA A 325 -8.82 -3.47 10.16
C ALA A 325 -9.70 -2.51 10.97
N SER A 326 -10.04 -1.36 10.39
CA SER A 326 -10.68 -0.25 11.09
C SER A 326 -11.89 0.27 10.32
N GLU A 327 -12.94 0.59 11.06
CA GLU A 327 -14.09 1.35 10.57
C GLU A 327 -13.80 2.84 10.70
N ILE A 328 -13.96 3.61 9.64
CA ILE A 328 -13.58 5.03 9.61
C ILE A 328 -14.79 5.90 9.88
N TYR A 329 -14.81 6.52 11.03
CA TYR A 329 -15.80 7.51 11.46
C TYR A 329 -15.17 8.91 11.45
N ARG A 330 -16.02 9.94 11.42
CA ARG A 330 -15.56 11.33 11.53
C ARG A 330 -14.91 11.58 12.90
N ASN A 331 -15.54 11.12 13.97
CA ASN A 331 -15.09 11.22 15.35
C ASN A 331 -15.20 9.85 16.02
N PRO A 332 -14.25 8.93 15.82
CA PRO A 332 -14.32 7.58 16.35
C PRO A 332 -14.18 7.53 17.87
N GLY A 333 -14.73 6.48 18.50
CA GLY A 333 -14.69 6.28 19.95
C GLY A 333 -15.89 6.86 20.68
N SER A 334 -16.96 7.23 19.96
CA SER A 334 -18.29 7.45 20.52
C SER A 334 -19.04 6.14 20.56
N LEU A 335 -19.33 5.59 21.75
CA LEU A 335 -20.04 4.32 21.88
C LEU A 335 -21.44 4.35 21.25
N LEU A 336 -22.12 5.48 21.26
CA LEU A 336 -23.42 5.64 20.63
C LEU A 336 -23.26 5.88 19.12
N GLY A 337 -22.33 6.75 18.69
CA GLY A 337 -22.06 7.02 17.30
C GLY A 337 -21.56 5.76 16.58
N ASP A 338 -20.49 5.15 17.05
CA ASP A 338 -19.89 3.96 16.43
C ASP A 338 -20.87 2.75 16.39
N LEU A 339 -21.87 2.70 17.27
CA LEU A 339 -22.90 1.66 17.27
C LEU A 339 -24.04 1.94 16.26
N PHE A 340 -24.48 3.19 16.15
CA PHE A 340 -25.68 3.55 15.39
C PHE A 340 -25.38 4.23 14.05
N ASP A 341 -24.27 4.97 13.95
CA ASP A 341 -23.90 5.65 12.72
C ASP A 341 -23.20 4.68 11.77
N LYS A 342 -23.33 4.97 10.48
CA LYS A 342 -22.62 4.22 9.43
C LYS A 342 -21.19 4.78 9.31
N PRO A 343 -20.15 3.92 9.32
CA PRO A 343 -18.81 4.39 9.00
C PRO A 343 -18.71 4.88 7.56
N LEU A 344 -17.89 5.90 7.34
CA LEU A 344 -17.71 6.54 6.03
C LEU A 344 -16.82 5.71 5.09
N ALA A 345 -15.88 4.96 5.67
CA ALA A 345 -14.97 4.09 4.93
C ALA A 345 -14.54 2.91 5.83
N ALA A 346 -13.81 1.97 5.26
CA ALA A 346 -13.04 0.97 6.00
C ALA A 346 -11.57 1.08 5.63
N GLU A 347 -10.67 0.83 6.59
CA GLU A 347 -9.23 0.78 6.36
C GLU A 347 -8.68 -0.61 6.65
N LEU A 348 -7.80 -1.10 5.78
CA LEU A 348 -7.02 -2.32 5.95
C LEU A 348 -5.54 -1.97 5.86
N VAL A 349 -4.82 -2.17 6.97
CA VAL A 349 -3.37 -1.92 7.06
C VAL A 349 -2.64 -3.24 6.87
N THR A 350 -1.76 -3.31 5.85
CA THR A 350 -1.00 -4.52 5.54
C THR A 350 0.16 -4.71 6.51
N PRO A 351 0.44 -5.95 6.95
CA PRO A 351 1.66 -6.24 7.68
C PRO A 351 2.90 -6.05 6.80
N ALA A 352 4.06 -5.91 7.42
CA ALA A 352 5.33 -5.83 6.72
C ALA A 352 5.70 -7.16 6.03
N VAL A 353 6.44 -7.07 4.92
CA VAL A 353 7.09 -8.25 4.30
C VAL A 353 8.17 -8.79 5.22
N THR A 354 9.05 -7.93 5.76
CA THR A 354 10.14 -8.34 6.66
C THR A 354 10.39 -7.37 7.81
N SER A 355 10.05 -6.09 7.66
CA SER A 355 10.33 -5.08 8.69
C SER A 355 9.70 -5.42 10.03
N PRO A 356 10.37 -5.13 11.17
CA PRO A 356 9.92 -5.57 12.48
C PRO A 356 8.63 -4.85 12.92
N GLY A 357 7.64 -5.61 13.40
CA GLY A 357 6.51 -5.08 14.15
C GLY A 357 6.88 -4.78 15.61
N PHE A 358 5.91 -4.77 16.47
CA PHE A 358 6.14 -4.51 17.89
C PHE A 358 6.94 -5.64 18.54
N PRO A 359 7.79 -5.32 19.54
CA PRO A 359 8.49 -6.33 20.33
C PRO A 359 7.53 -7.30 21.05
N ASP A 360 8.03 -8.50 21.36
CA ASP A 360 7.32 -9.49 22.15
C ASP A 360 6.81 -8.89 23.48
N GLY A 361 5.64 -9.29 23.92
CA GLY A 361 4.95 -8.72 25.07
C GLY A 361 4.22 -7.40 24.78
N ALA A 362 4.83 -6.48 24.04
CA ALA A 362 4.15 -5.25 23.62
C ALA A 362 3.10 -5.54 22.53
N ALA A 363 3.39 -6.47 21.61
CA ALA A 363 2.46 -6.86 20.56
C ALA A 363 1.18 -7.50 21.10
N GLU A 364 1.30 -8.40 22.07
CA GLU A 364 0.17 -9.06 22.71
C GLU A 364 -0.69 -8.05 23.49
N VAL A 365 -0.05 -7.13 24.22
CA VAL A 365 -0.74 -6.04 24.94
C VAL A 365 -1.45 -5.11 23.96
N ALA A 366 -0.81 -4.71 22.88
CA ALA A 366 -1.42 -3.87 21.86
C ALA A 366 -2.64 -4.54 21.23
N GLY A 367 -2.52 -5.79 20.79
CA GLY A 367 -3.63 -6.56 20.21
C GLY A 367 -4.83 -6.69 21.14
N ALA A 368 -4.60 -6.82 22.45
CA ALA A 368 -5.67 -6.94 23.44
C ALA A 368 -6.28 -5.59 23.85
N LEU A 369 -5.48 -4.53 23.97
CA LEU A 369 -5.92 -3.25 24.56
C LEU A 369 -6.45 -2.27 23.51
N ILE A 370 -5.83 -2.19 22.34
CA ILE A 370 -6.18 -1.18 21.33
C ILE A 370 -7.65 -1.27 20.91
N PRO A 371 -8.23 -2.44 20.59
CA PRO A 371 -9.65 -2.53 20.24
C PRO A 371 -10.59 -2.16 21.39
N VAL A 372 -10.15 -2.31 22.64
CA VAL A 372 -10.95 -1.94 23.82
C VAL A 372 -11.08 -0.42 23.96
N VAL A 373 -9.98 0.31 23.73
CA VAL A 373 -9.98 1.77 23.82
C VAL A 373 -10.35 2.45 22.52
N ASN A 374 -10.36 1.70 21.41
CA ASN A 374 -10.72 2.16 20.06
C ASN A 374 -11.71 1.17 19.41
N PRO A 375 -13.01 1.20 19.76
CA PRO A 375 -13.98 0.19 19.28
C PRO A 375 -14.20 0.20 17.78
N HIS A 376 -13.81 1.26 17.06
CA HIS A 376 -13.79 1.34 15.60
C HIS A 376 -12.63 0.52 14.99
N ILE A 377 -11.61 0.17 15.77
CA ILE A 377 -10.53 -0.73 15.35
C ILE A 377 -10.95 -2.15 15.66
N ARG A 378 -11.28 -2.92 14.62
CA ARG A 378 -11.89 -4.25 14.73
C ARG A 378 -10.86 -5.37 14.85
N TYR A 379 -9.68 -5.17 14.30
CA TYR A 379 -8.60 -6.15 14.32
C TYR A 379 -7.24 -5.50 14.41
N VAL A 380 -6.37 -6.08 15.23
CA VAL A 380 -4.94 -5.73 15.35
C VAL A 380 -4.13 -7.01 15.47
N GLU A 381 -3.09 -7.14 14.66
CA GLU A 381 -1.99 -8.10 14.84
C GLU A 381 -0.68 -7.33 14.69
N ALA A 382 0.09 -7.23 15.76
CA ALA A 382 1.15 -6.25 15.89
C ALA A 382 2.57 -6.82 15.72
N LYS A 383 2.72 -8.11 15.34
CA LYS A 383 4.02 -8.78 15.31
C LYS A 383 4.34 -9.48 14.00
N SER A 384 3.37 -10.20 13.41
CA SER A 384 3.60 -11.15 12.32
C SER A 384 3.84 -10.47 10.98
N ARG A 385 4.70 -11.06 10.14
CA ARG A 385 4.98 -10.61 8.76
C ARG A 385 4.04 -11.31 7.80
N GLY A 386 3.58 -10.59 6.77
CA GLY A 386 2.59 -11.16 5.88
C GLY A 386 2.15 -10.21 4.78
N PHE A 387 0.96 -10.45 4.27
CA PHE A 387 0.30 -9.65 3.24
C PHE A 387 -1.20 -9.71 3.41
N ILE A 388 -1.92 -8.78 2.79
CA ILE A 388 -3.37 -8.89 2.62
C ILE A 388 -3.66 -9.38 1.21
N LEU A 389 -4.52 -10.39 1.08
CA LEU A 389 -5.16 -10.70 -0.18
C LEU A 389 -6.52 -10.01 -0.19
N VAL A 390 -6.75 -9.14 -1.16
CA VAL A 390 -8.01 -8.43 -1.33
C VAL A 390 -8.79 -9.08 -2.45
N ASP A 391 -10.00 -9.50 -2.13
CA ASP A 391 -10.96 -10.11 -3.05
C ASP A 391 -12.20 -9.22 -3.15
N VAL A 392 -12.43 -8.67 -4.32
CA VAL A 392 -13.49 -7.67 -4.57
C VAL A 392 -14.49 -8.21 -5.56
N ASP A 393 -15.76 -8.17 -5.20
CA ASP A 393 -16.88 -8.38 -6.11
C ASP A 393 -17.92 -7.25 -5.96
N ARG A 394 -19.06 -7.38 -6.64
CA ARG A 394 -20.10 -6.34 -6.60
C ARG A 394 -20.82 -6.25 -5.26
N GLN A 395 -20.74 -7.28 -4.42
CA GLN A 395 -21.43 -7.34 -3.13
C GLN A 395 -20.51 -7.00 -1.96
N ARG A 396 -19.21 -7.29 -2.08
CA ARG A 396 -18.28 -7.12 -0.96
C ARG A 396 -16.83 -6.88 -1.42
N THR A 397 -16.08 -6.26 -0.53
CA THR A 397 -14.61 -6.29 -0.50
C THR A 397 -14.19 -7.12 0.70
N GLN A 398 -13.41 -8.16 0.48
CA GLN A 398 -12.88 -9.04 1.52
C GLN A 398 -11.36 -8.87 1.60
N GLY A 399 -10.85 -8.59 2.80
CA GLY A 399 -9.42 -8.57 3.14
C GLY A 399 -9.05 -9.84 3.92
N GLU A 400 -8.07 -10.57 3.43
CA GLU A 400 -7.58 -11.80 4.03
C GLU A 400 -6.13 -11.60 4.45
N PHE A 401 -5.88 -11.51 5.75
CA PHE A 401 -4.56 -11.35 6.32
C PHE A 401 -3.87 -12.70 6.41
N TYR A 402 -2.81 -12.88 5.63
CA TYR A 402 -1.99 -14.07 5.62
C TYR A 402 -0.62 -13.78 6.20
N TYR A 403 -0.15 -14.63 7.09
CA TYR A 403 1.12 -14.48 7.78
C TYR A 403 2.08 -15.59 7.40
N ALA A 404 3.35 -15.24 7.17
CA ALA A 404 4.41 -16.22 6.95
C ALA A 404 4.70 -16.98 8.25
N GLN A 405 4.96 -18.28 8.14
CA GLN A 405 5.41 -19.08 9.30
C GLN A 405 6.74 -18.58 9.85
N SER A 406 7.63 -18.15 8.97
CA SER A 406 8.93 -17.59 9.32
C SER A 406 9.49 -16.74 8.18
N ILE A 407 10.21 -15.68 8.53
CA ILE A 407 11.09 -14.94 7.63
C ILE A 407 12.56 -15.28 7.85
N GLU A 408 12.87 -16.09 8.87
CA GLU A 408 14.24 -16.46 9.26
C GLU A 408 14.65 -17.87 8.77
N SER A 409 13.71 -18.68 8.31
CA SER A 409 13.94 -20.02 7.82
C SER A 409 13.79 -20.10 6.31
N PHE A 410 14.88 -20.45 5.63
CA PHE A 410 14.87 -20.68 4.18
C PHE A 410 13.94 -21.83 3.76
N ASP A 411 13.85 -22.88 4.57
CA ASP A 411 13.01 -24.06 4.28
C ASP A 411 11.50 -23.78 4.44
N LEU A 412 11.16 -22.75 5.22
CA LEU A 412 9.75 -22.34 5.45
C LEU A 412 9.29 -21.23 4.51
N ARG A 413 10.10 -20.83 3.52
CA ARG A 413 9.73 -19.76 2.59
C ARG A 413 8.44 -20.05 1.86
N GLY A 414 7.54 -19.06 1.87
CA GLY A 414 6.24 -19.14 1.22
C GLY A 414 5.20 -19.98 1.95
N GLN A 415 5.53 -20.52 3.13
CA GLN A 415 4.56 -21.22 3.97
C GLN A 415 3.78 -20.24 4.83
N ILE A 416 2.46 -20.41 4.84
CA ILE A 416 1.53 -19.58 5.60
C ILE A 416 1.19 -20.25 6.93
N ASP A 417 1.18 -19.44 8.00
CA ASP A 417 0.62 -19.83 9.30
C ASP A 417 -0.92 -19.78 9.24
N THR A 418 -1.52 -20.90 8.90
CA THR A 418 -2.99 -21.00 8.77
C THR A 418 -3.73 -20.78 10.10
N GLY A 419 -3.05 -20.93 11.22
CA GLY A 419 -3.62 -20.68 12.56
C GLY A 419 -3.81 -19.21 12.87
N LYS A 420 -3.11 -18.32 12.13
CA LYS A 420 -3.18 -16.85 12.32
C LYS A 420 -3.99 -16.14 11.23
N THR A 421 -4.43 -16.83 10.19
CA THR A 421 -5.19 -16.20 9.10
C THR A 421 -6.44 -15.51 9.64
N LYS A 422 -6.59 -14.22 9.33
CA LYS A 422 -7.78 -13.42 9.68
C LYS A 422 -8.47 -12.94 8.41
N VAL A 423 -9.78 -13.08 8.39
CA VAL A 423 -10.60 -12.65 7.25
C VAL A 423 -11.64 -11.65 7.71
N VAL A 424 -11.68 -10.50 7.05
CA VAL A 424 -12.66 -9.45 7.27
C VAL A 424 -13.29 -9.04 5.94
N ALA A 425 -14.49 -8.48 5.97
CA ALA A 425 -15.11 -7.93 4.77
C ALA A 425 -16.01 -6.74 5.08
N VAL A 426 -16.18 -5.88 4.09
CA VAL A 426 -17.20 -4.84 4.04
C VAL A 426 -18.18 -5.15 2.91
N LYS A 427 -19.47 -4.92 3.16
CA LYS A 427 -20.52 -5.10 2.15
C LYS A 427 -20.71 -3.83 1.34
N SER A 428 -21.09 -4.00 0.09
CA SER A 428 -21.47 -2.85 -0.74
C SER A 428 -22.63 -2.07 -0.10
N GLY A 429 -22.48 -0.76 -0.02
CA GLY A 429 -23.43 0.14 0.62
C GLY A 429 -23.31 0.21 2.15
N ASP A 430 -22.35 -0.53 2.75
CA ASP A 430 -22.13 -0.51 4.20
C ASP A 430 -20.63 -0.66 4.47
N SER A 431 -20.01 0.30 5.14
CA SER A 431 -18.57 0.28 5.47
C SER A 431 -18.27 -0.42 6.80
N ARG A 432 -19.24 -1.07 7.45
CA ARG A 432 -19.02 -1.87 8.66
C ARG A 432 -18.25 -3.14 8.34
N ILE A 433 -17.30 -3.45 9.21
CA ILE A 433 -16.46 -4.64 9.09
C ILE A 433 -17.19 -5.86 9.65
N VAL A 434 -17.30 -6.90 8.85
CA VAL A 434 -17.72 -8.24 9.26
C VAL A 434 -16.49 -9.11 9.41
N GLU A 435 -16.37 -9.81 10.51
CA GLU A 435 -15.20 -10.62 10.88
C GLU A 435 -15.47 -12.12 10.74
N ASP A 436 -14.39 -12.92 10.83
CA ASP A 436 -14.41 -14.39 10.94
C ASP A 436 -15.12 -15.08 9.78
N LEU A 437 -14.92 -14.55 8.58
CA LEU A 437 -15.40 -15.16 7.35
C LEU A 437 -14.41 -16.23 6.85
N PRO A 438 -14.88 -17.21 6.06
CA PRO A 438 -13.97 -18.12 5.39
C PRO A 438 -13.18 -17.39 4.30
N PRO A 439 -11.93 -17.80 4.01
CA PRO A 439 -11.17 -17.29 2.88
C PRO A 439 -11.94 -17.42 1.56
N SER A 440 -11.71 -16.48 0.67
CA SER A 440 -12.32 -16.49 -0.66
C SER A 440 -11.80 -17.67 -1.49
N ARG A 441 -12.66 -18.23 -2.32
CA ARG A 441 -12.25 -19.30 -3.22
C ARG A 441 -11.42 -18.71 -4.37
N PRO A 442 -10.26 -19.32 -4.70
CA PRO A 442 -9.53 -18.97 -5.91
C PRO A 442 -10.44 -19.06 -7.14
N ARG A 443 -10.22 -18.16 -8.11
CA ARG A 443 -10.88 -18.28 -9.41
C ARG A 443 -10.36 -19.53 -10.11
N ALA A 444 -11.23 -20.23 -10.86
CA ALA A 444 -10.76 -21.24 -11.78
C ALA A 444 -9.74 -20.61 -12.73
N LEU A 445 -8.55 -21.19 -12.84
CA LEU A 445 -7.56 -20.73 -13.80
C LEU A 445 -8.24 -20.67 -15.17
N ARG A 446 -8.29 -19.50 -15.79
CA ARG A 446 -8.64 -19.42 -17.22
C ARG A 446 -7.64 -20.32 -17.94
N THR A 447 -8.09 -21.43 -18.48
CA THR A 447 -7.29 -22.26 -19.38
C THR A 447 -6.79 -21.30 -20.45
N ALA A 448 -5.50 -21.01 -20.44
CA ALA A 448 -4.88 -20.20 -21.49
C ALA A 448 -5.30 -20.84 -22.82
N PHE A 449 -5.86 -20.05 -23.74
CA PHE A 449 -6.06 -20.51 -25.09
C PHE A 449 -4.67 -20.91 -25.60
N PHE A 450 -4.43 -22.22 -25.69
CA PHE A 450 -3.28 -22.75 -26.39
C PHE A 450 -3.40 -22.29 -27.83
N HIS A 451 -2.62 -21.30 -28.24
CA HIS A 451 -2.32 -21.18 -29.65
C HIS A 451 -1.54 -22.44 -30.04
N PRO A 452 -1.99 -23.19 -31.05
CA PRO A 452 -1.22 -24.32 -31.51
C PRO A 452 0.20 -23.82 -31.88
N PRO A 453 1.22 -24.63 -31.63
CA PRO A 453 2.60 -24.22 -31.96
C PRO A 453 2.66 -23.81 -33.43
N VAL A 454 3.24 -22.65 -33.69
CA VAL A 454 3.55 -22.21 -35.08
C VAL A 454 4.40 -23.32 -35.69
N PRO A 455 4.01 -23.90 -36.84
CA PRO A 455 4.81 -24.92 -37.48
C PRO A 455 6.24 -24.39 -37.69
N SER A 456 7.24 -25.17 -37.29
CA SER A 456 8.64 -24.82 -37.53
C SER A 456 8.85 -24.68 -39.03
N SER A 457 9.51 -23.60 -39.45
CA SER A 457 9.78 -23.27 -40.87
C SER A 457 10.68 -24.28 -41.61
N ASN A 458 10.84 -25.51 -41.13
CA ASN A 458 11.67 -26.56 -41.68
C ASN A 458 10.91 -27.64 -42.46
N GLU A 459 9.58 -27.52 -42.68
CA GLU A 459 8.81 -28.49 -43.48
C GLU A 459 8.32 -27.95 -44.85
N VAL A 460 8.94 -26.92 -45.38
CA VAL A 460 8.67 -26.48 -46.76
C VAL A 460 9.95 -26.55 -47.59
N MET A 461 10.56 -27.71 -47.70
CA MET A 461 11.47 -28.11 -48.80
C MET A 461 11.57 -29.65 -48.84
N SER A 462 10.61 -30.28 -49.47
CA SER A 462 10.76 -31.55 -50.18
C SER A 462 9.67 -31.68 -51.20
#